data_40dc7c60e1e648e3f4200f1056ad5574
#
_entry.id   40dc7c60e1e648e3f4200f1056ad5574
#
_cell.length_a   1.000
_cell.length_b   1.000
_cell.length_c   1.000
_cell.angle_alpha   90.00
_cell.angle_beta   90.00
_cell.angle_gamma   90.00
#
_symmetry.space_group_name_H-M   'P 1'
#
loop_
_entity.id
_entity.type
_entity.pdbx_description
1 polymer ?
#
loop_
_entity_poly.entity_id
_entity_poly.type
_entity_poly.pdbx_seq_one_letter_code
_entity_poly.pdbx_strand_id
1 'polypeptide(L)'
;MRCLALIAAFASGPAFAGPLPADLLERAATAPVIIAGEVHDNPAHHDTQAALVAHIQPRAIVFEMLTAPQAALVTSDNRTDQTTLGTVLGWAESGWPDFAMYYPIFIAAPEAAIYGAAVPRDAARTAMQAGIAESFGPDADAYGLTTPLPQDTQSAQEDLQQSAHCNAMPPEMLPVMVDLQRLRDAVLARETLRALDETGGPVVVITGNGHAREDWGVPAYLAMQRPDLDVLTIGQQEDGAGAPGGFDVMLSAPAVDRPDPCEAFRNRG
;
A
#
# COMPACT_ATOMS: atom_id res chain seq x y z
N MET A 1 51.25 29.84 8.54
CA MET A 1 50.54 28.66 9.06
C MET A 1 49.15 28.69 8.43
N ARG A 2 48.88 27.79 7.47
CA ARG A 2 47.56 27.64 6.82
C ARG A 2 46.89 26.44 7.45
N CYS A 3 45.82 26.69 8.20
CA CYS A 3 44.97 25.60 8.74
C CYS A 3 44.10 25.07 7.58
N LEU A 4 44.35 23.82 7.17
CA LEU A 4 43.41 23.06 6.35
C LEU A 4 42.27 22.52 7.29
N ALA A 5 41.05 23.00 7.09
CA ALA A 5 39.88 22.41 7.67
C ALA A 5 39.49 21.17 6.83
N LEU A 6 39.60 19.98 7.41
CA LEU A 6 39.05 18.76 6.84
C LEU A 6 37.52 18.80 7.05
N ILE A 7 36.79 18.95 5.95
CA ILE A 7 35.33 18.73 5.94
C ILE A 7 35.13 17.21 5.80
N ALA A 8 34.74 16.56 6.90
CA ALA A 8 34.28 15.18 6.86
C ALA A 8 32.88 15.16 6.24
N ALA A 9 32.77 14.68 5.01
CA ALA A 9 31.50 14.34 4.39
C ALA A 9 30.97 13.08 5.06
N PHE A 10 29.94 13.21 5.89
CA PHE A 10 29.16 12.07 6.33
C PHE A 10 28.36 11.57 5.13
N ALA A 11 28.78 10.46 4.55
CA ALA A 11 27.94 9.68 3.67
C ALA A 11 26.90 9.01 4.56
N SER A 12 25.66 9.52 4.55
CA SER A 12 24.52 8.77 5.07
C SER A 12 24.33 7.54 4.18
N GLY A 13 24.82 6.39 4.66
CA GLY A 13 24.50 5.11 4.06
C GLY A 13 23.01 4.82 4.25
N PRO A 14 22.41 3.96 3.41
CA PRO A 14 21.02 3.57 3.54
C PRO A 14 20.78 3.06 4.98
N ALA A 15 19.73 3.56 5.62
CA ALA A 15 19.27 3.05 6.91
C ALA A 15 18.73 1.62 6.65
N PHE A 16 19.55 0.62 6.94
CA PHE A 16 19.11 -0.78 6.85
C PHE A 16 17.97 -1.00 7.84
N ALA A 17 16.81 -1.41 7.34
CA ALA A 17 15.84 -2.12 8.16
C ALA A 17 16.58 -3.31 8.81
N GLY A 18 16.42 -3.51 10.11
CA GLY A 18 17.02 -4.66 10.80
C GLY A 18 16.56 -5.98 10.17
N PRO A 19 17.20 -7.11 10.47
CA PRO A 19 16.78 -8.40 9.94
C PRO A 19 15.31 -8.67 10.33
N LEU A 20 14.53 -9.18 9.37
CA LEU A 20 13.13 -9.56 9.61
C LEU A 20 13.06 -10.61 10.75
N PRO A 21 12.09 -10.52 11.67
CA PRO A 21 11.91 -11.50 12.74
C PRO A 21 11.74 -12.92 12.20
N ALA A 22 12.35 -13.90 12.84
CA ALA A 22 12.33 -15.27 12.36
C ALA A 22 10.92 -15.88 12.36
N ASP A 23 10.10 -15.56 13.35
CA ASP A 23 8.70 -15.96 13.47
C ASP A 23 7.83 -15.36 12.34
N LEU A 24 8.10 -14.11 11.96
CA LEU A 24 7.46 -13.51 10.77
C LEU A 24 7.82 -14.29 9.51
N LEU A 25 9.11 -14.62 9.31
CA LEU A 25 9.56 -15.35 8.12
C LEU A 25 8.95 -16.76 8.04
N GLU A 26 8.87 -17.46 9.17
CA GLU A 26 8.19 -18.78 9.26
C GLU A 26 6.70 -18.67 8.90
N ARG A 27 6.01 -17.66 9.42
CA ARG A 27 4.60 -17.43 9.13
C ARG A 27 4.36 -17.04 7.67
N ALA A 28 5.19 -16.16 7.13
CA ALA A 28 5.12 -15.70 5.74
C ALA A 28 5.39 -16.84 4.73
N ALA A 29 6.24 -17.81 5.08
CA ALA A 29 6.54 -18.96 4.21
C ALA A 29 5.32 -19.89 3.97
N THR A 30 4.29 -19.81 4.81
CA THR A 30 3.10 -20.67 4.73
C THR A 30 1.82 -19.95 4.34
N ALA A 31 1.78 -18.63 4.44
CA ALA A 31 0.62 -17.82 4.11
C ALA A 31 0.42 -17.73 2.59
N PRO A 32 -0.74 -18.06 2.04
CA PRO A 32 -1.03 -17.91 0.61
C PRO A 32 -1.15 -16.44 0.17
N VAL A 33 -1.50 -15.53 1.09
CA VAL A 33 -1.57 -14.09 0.87
C VAL A 33 -0.88 -13.37 2.01
N ILE A 34 0.01 -12.44 1.68
CA ILE A 34 0.69 -11.57 2.62
C ILE A 34 0.40 -10.12 2.22
N ILE A 35 -0.12 -9.32 3.14
CA ILE A 35 -0.38 -7.89 2.93
C ILE A 35 0.67 -7.11 3.71
N ALA A 36 1.56 -6.45 2.99
CA ALA A 36 2.68 -5.68 3.54
C ALA A 36 2.35 -4.18 3.49
N GLY A 37 1.95 -3.66 4.64
CA GLY A 37 1.63 -2.25 4.84
C GLY A 37 2.87 -1.35 4.84
N GLU A 38 2.65 -0.05 4.60
CA GLU A 38 3.72 0.96 4.61
C GLU A 38 3.20 2.34 5.02
N VAL A 39 4.12 3.22 5.39
CA VAL A 39 3.99 4.66 5.24
C VAL A 39 4.71 5.00 3.92
N HIS A 40 3.98 5.48 2.92
CA HIS A 40 4.41 5.52 1.52
C HIS A 40 5.74 6.25 1.27
N ASP A 41 6.10 7.23 2.07
CA ASP A 41 7.32 8.02 1.92
C ASP A 41 8.47 7.58 2.85
N ASN A 42 8.33 6.43 3.54
CA ASN A 42 9.38 5.89 4.39
C ASN A 42 10.20 4.82 3.66
N PRO A 43 11.45 5.09 3.24
CA PRO A 43 12.27 4.14 2.49
C PRO A 43 12.56 2.85 3.26
N ALA A 44 12.63 2.88 4.60
CA ALA A 44 12.88 1.68 5.38
C ALA A 44 11.70 0.68 5.34
N HIS A 45 10.48 1.18 5.11
CA HIS A 45 9.32 0.33 4.90
C HIS A 45 9.41 -0.43 3.58
N HIS A 46 9.90 0.21 2.52
CA HIS A 46 10.09 -0.42 1.21
C HIS A 46 11.27 -1.40 1.22
N ASP A 47 12.35 -1.09 1.95
CA ASP A 47 13.45 -2.04 2.17
C ASP A 47 12.95 -3.32 2.87
N THR A 48 12.08 -3.16 3.88
CA THR A 48 11.41 -4.28 4.58
C THR A 48 10.55 -5.10 3.62
N GLN A 49 9.74 -4.45 2.80
CA GLN A 49 8.91 -5.10 1.79
C GLN A 49 9.77 -5.85 0.75
N ALA A 50 10.85 -5.24 0.27
CA ALA A 50 11.78 -5.89 -0.66
C ALA A 50 12.45 -7.12 -0.03
N ALA A 51 12.89 -7.03 1.24
CA ALA A 51 13.46 -8.16 1.96
C ALA A 51 12.44 -9.30 2.17
N LEU A 52 11.18 -8.96 2.47
CA LEU A 52 10.08 -9.92 2.61
C LEU A 52 9.81 -10.63 1.26
N VAL A 53 9.67 -9.87 0.18
CA VAL A 53 9.49 -10.41 -1.18
C VAL A 53 10.66 -11.29 -1.59
N ALA A 54 11.91 -10.88 -1.29
CA ALA A 54 13.10 -11.68 -1.58
C ALA A 54 13.12 -13.01 -0.81
N HIS A 55 12.60 -13.03 0.43
CA HIS A 55 12.52 -14.25 1.22
C HIS A 55 11.42 -15.19 0.75
N ILE A 56 10.22 -14.66 0.47
CA ILE A 56 9.03 -15.45 0.10
C ILE A 56 9.15 -15.97 -1.34
N GLN A 57 9.76 -15.21 -2.26
CA GLN A 57 9.74 -15.48 -3.71
C GLN A 57 8.31 -15.75 -4.21
N PRO A 58 7.39 -14.77 -4.05
CA PRO A 58 5.98 -14.97 -4.37
C PRO A 58 5.78 -15.22 -5.86
N ARG A 59 4.67 -15.88 -6.20
CA ARG A 59 4.24 -16.07 -7.60
C ARG A 59 3.65 -14.80 -8.20
N ALA A 60 3.11 -13.91 -7.36
CA ALA A 60 2.58 -12.63 -7.78
C ALA A 60 2.81 -11.54 -6.73
N ILE A 61 2.96 -10.30 -7.20
CA ILE A 61 2.97 -9.10 -6.38
C ILE A 61 1.86 -8.17 -6.89
N VAL A 62 0.98 -7.75 -5.97
CA VAL A 62 -0.08 -6.78 -6.24
C VAL A 62 0.33 -5.43 -5.69
N PHE A 63 0.36 -4.40 -6.53
CA PHE A 63 0.71 -3.04 -6.13
C PHE A 63 -0.54 -2.14 -6.09
N GLU A 64 -0.75 -1.48 -4.96
CA GLU A 64 -1.72 -0.38 -4.85
C GLU A 64 -1.42 0.75 -5.84
N MET A 65 -0.13 1.01 -6.07
CA MET A 65 0.39 2.14 -6.83
C MET A 65 0.22 2.02 -8.35
N LEU A 66 -0.07 0.82 -8.86
CA LEU A 66 -0.18 0.55 -10.29
C LEU A 66 -1.63 0.28 -10.68
N THR A 67 -2.04 0.81 -11.81
CA THR A 67 -3.24 0.33 -12.50
C THR A 67 -2.97 -1.01 -13.20
N ALA A 68 -4.01 -1.80 -13.49
CA ALA A 68 -3.85 -3.05 -14.23
C ALA A 68 -3.16 -2.87 -15.60
N PRO A 69 -3.44 -1.82 -16.41
CA PRO A 69 -2.67 -1.54 -17.62
C PRO A 69 -1.19 -1.26 -17.38
N GLN A 70 -0.83 -0.52 -16.31
CA GLN A 70 0.57 -0.27 -15.97
C GLN A 70 1.29 -1.55 -15.54
N ALA A 71 0.66 -2.37 -14.71
CA ALA A 71 1.23 -3.67 -14.31
C ALA A 71 1.51 -4.58 -15.52
N ALA A 72 0.66 -4.57 -16.53
CA ALA A 72 0.85 -5.34 -17.76
C ALA A 72 2.04 -4.87 -18.62
N LEU A 73 2.58 -3.67 -18.39
CA LEU A 73 3.77 -3.17 -19.06
C LEU A 73 5.08 -3.69 -18.44
N VAL A 74 5.02 -4.29 -17.24
CA VAL A 74 6.21 -4.83 -16.57
C VAL A 74 6.60 -6.15 -17.24
N THR A 75 7.82 -6.20 -17.76
CA THR A 75 8.39 -7.38 -18.42
C THR A 75 9.71 -7.77 -17.75
N SER A 76 10.21 -8.99 -18.02
CA SER A 76 11.53 -9.41 -17.54
C SER A 76 12.64 -8.44 -18.00
N ASP A 77 12.53 -7.91 -19.22
CA ASP A 77 13.56 -7.05 -19.80
C ASP A 77 13.60 -5.66 -19.12
N ASN A 78 12.43 -4.98 -19.01
CA ASN A 78 12.41 -3.63 -18.44
C ASN A 78 12.55 -3.60 -16.91
N ARG A 79 12.26 -4.71 -16.23
CA ARG A 79 12.41 -4.85 -14.77
C ARG A 79 13.87 -4.78 -14.33
N THR A 80 14.85 -5.05 -15.21
CA THR A 80 16.26 -5.03 -14.88
C THR A 80 16.90 -3.65 -14.80
N ASP A 81 16.19 -2.60 -15.24
CA ASP A 81 16.67 -1.22 -15.24
C ASP A 81 15.65 -0.27 -14.62
N GLN A 82 16.02 0.36 -13.51
CA GLN A 82 15.17 1.25 -12.73
C GLN A 82 14.62 2.41 -13.57
N THR A 83 15.47 3.05 -14.37
CA THR A 83 15.08 4.23 -15.15
C THR A 83 14.09 3.84 -16.24
N THR A 84 14.36 2.75 -16.93
CA THR A 84 13.47 2.22 -17.98
C THR A 84 12.12 1.82 -17.39
N LEU A 85 12.10 1.07 -16.29
CA LEU A 85 10.86 0.65 -15.65
C LEU A 85 10.05 1.84 -15.16
N GLY A 86 10.66 2.77 -14.44
CA GLY A 86 9.98 3.99 -13.94
C GLY A 86 9.38 4.82 -15.07
N THR A 87 10.08 4.93 -16.21
CA THR A 87 9.58 5.63 -17.40
C THR A 87 8.39 4.90 -18.03
N VAL A 88 8.48 3.58 -18.21
CA VAL A 88 7.41 2.75 -18.79
C VAL A 88 6.14 2.83 -17.93
N LEU A 89 6.29 2.87 -16.61
CA LEU A 89 5.17 2.97 -15.68
C LEU A 89 4.58 4.39 -15.58
N GLY A 90 5.26 5.41 -16.13
CA GLY A 90 4.87 6.82 -15.96
C GLY A 90 4.90 7.23 -14.48
N TRP A 91 5.89 6.71 -13.72
CA TRP A 91 5.88 6.85 -12.26
C TRP A 91 6.02 8.29 -11.79
N ALA A 92 6.81 9.11 -12.49
CA ALA A 92 7.05 10.51 -12.14
C ALA A 92 5.75 11.35 -12.14
N GLU A 93 4.76 10.98 -12.96
CA GLU A 93 3.48 11.66 -13.10
C GLU A 93 2.39 11.06 -12.20
N SER A 94 2.67 9.97 -11.50
CA SER A 94 1.68 9.23 -10.69
C SER A 94 1.29 9.98 -9.40
N GLY A 95 2.24 10.75 -8.85
CA GLY A 95 2.12 11.40 -7.55
C GLY A 95 2.52 10.53 -6.37
N TRP A 96 3.02 9.32 -6.61
CA TRP A 96 3.64 8.47 -5.59
C TRP A 96 5.05 8.97 -5.23
N PRO A 97 5.62 8.57 -4.08
CA PRO A 97 7.00 8.88 -3.71
C PRO A 97 8.02 8.37 -4.73
N ASP A 98 9.31 8.69 -4.54
CA ASP A 98 10.38 8.34 -5.48
C ASP A 98 10.36 6.84 -5.82
N PHE A 99 10.39 6.55 -7.12
CA PHE A 99 10.43 5.18 -7.64
C PHE A 99 11.61 4.36 -7.11
N ALA A 100 12.71 5.03 -6.76
CA ALA A 100 13.87 4.37 -6.17
C ALA A 100 13.55 3.60 -4.89
N MET A 101 12.51 4.01 -4.12
CA MET A 101 12.07 3.28 -2.93
C MET A 101 11.35 1.97 -3.30
N TYR A 102 10.55 1.98 -4.35
CA TYR A 102 9.74 0.84 -4.79
C TYR A 102 10.50 -0.14 -5.69
N TYR A 103 11.47 0.34 -6.45
CA TYR A 103 12.20 -0.47 -7.41
C TYR A 103 12.83 -1.76 -6.84
N PRO A 104 13.42 -1.75 -5.62
CA PRO A 104 13.94 -2.98 -5.00
C PRO A 104 12.91 -4.10 -4.86
N ILE A 105 11.62 -3.77 -4.67
CA ILE A 105 10.53 -4.74 -4.55
C ILE A 105 10.31 -5.45 -5.91
N PHE A 106 10.38 -4.72 -7.02
CA PHE A 106 10.22 -5.29 -8.35
C PHE A 106 11.30 -6.31 -8.71
N ILE A 107 12.54 -6.07 -8.28
CA ILE A 107 13.68 -6.96 -8.58
C ILE A 107 13.86 -8.08 -7.56
N ALA A 108 13.24 -7.99 -6.39
CA ALA A 108 13.39 -8.98 -5.31
C ALA A 108 12.83 -10.37 -5.67
N ALA A 109 11.82 -10.44 -6.53
CA ALA A 109 11.27 -11.67 -7.07
C ALA A 109 11.06 -11.54 -8.60
N PRO A 110 12.11 -11.73 -9.41
CA PRO A 110 12.09 -11.43 -10.84
C PRO A 110 11.07 -12.27 -11.64
N GLU A 111 10.72 -13.45 -11.16
CA GLU A 111 9.75 -14.34 -11.78
C GLU A 111 8.29 -14.06 -11.37
N ALA A 112 8.08 -13.19 -10.37
CA ALA A 112 6.74 -12.88 -9.90
C ALA A 112 5.94 -12.11 -10.97
N ALA A 113 4.70 -12.52 -11.21
CA ALA A 113 3.75 -11.75 -12.01
C ALA A 113 3.37 -10.46 -11.28
N ILE A 114 3.25 -9.37 -12.01
CA ILE A 114 2.89 -8.06 -11.44
C ILE A 114 1.42 -7.76 -11.72
N TYR A 115 0.69 -7.41 -10.66
CA TYR A 115 -0.70 -6.98 -10.70
C TYR A 115 -0.82 -5.56 -10.20
N GLY A 116 -1.76 -4.81 -10.73
CA GLY A 116 -2.03 -3.43 -10.33
C GLY A 116 -3.46 -3.28 -9.87
N ALA A 117 -3.64 -2.62 -8.74
CA ALA A 117 -4.94 -2.42 -8.09
C ALA A 117 -5.29 -0.93 -7.87
N ALA A 118 -4.53 -0.01 -8.47
CA ALA A 118 -4.84 1.41 -8.36
C ALA A 118 -6.19 1.73 -9.00
N VAL A 119 -6.99 2.51 -8.29
CA VAL A 119 -8.17 3.18 -8.84
C VAL A 119 -7.73 4.52 -9.41
N PRO A 120 -7.73 4.72 -10.75
CA PRO A 120 -7.32 5.97 -11.36
C PRO A 120 -8.15 7.17 -10.88
N ARG A 121 -7.55 8.36 -10.91
CA ARG A 121 -8.22 9.59 -10.42
C ARG A 121 -9.52 9.92 -11.15
N ASP A 122 -9.60 9.64 -12.44
CA ASP A 122 -10.82 9.81 -13.24
C ASP A 122 -11.89 8.78 -12.85
N ALA A 123 -11.50 7.51 -12.64
CA ALA A 123 -12.40 6.47 -12.14
C ALA A 123 -12.88 6.80 -10.70
N ALA A 124 -12.00 7.27 -9.81
CA ALA A 124 -12.40 7.74 -8.50
C ALA A 124 -13.40 8.91 -8.57
N ARG A 125 -13.18 9.87 -9.49
CA ARG A 125 -14.11 10.99 -9.71
C ARG A 125 -15.47 10.50 -10.25
N THR A 126 -15.47 9.52 -11.14
CA THR A 126 -16.70 8.88 -11.62
C THR A 126 -17.42 8.17 -10.47
N ALA A 127 -16.69 7.45 -9.62
CA ALA A 127 -17.25 6.79 -8.43
C ALA A 127 -17.93 7.78 -7.47
N MET A 128 -17.36 8.96 -7.29
CA MET A 128 -17.98 10.03 -6.47
C MET A 128 -19.33 10.51 -7.04
N GLN A 129 -19.57 10.39 -8.34
CA GLN A 129 -20.78 10.85 -9.02
C GLN A 129 -21.83 9.75 -9.19
N ALA A 130 -21.38 8.55 -9.58
CA ALA A 130 -22.24 7.42 -9.91
C ALA A 130 -22.41 6.43 -8.74
N GLY A 131 -21.54 6.54 -7.70
CA GLY A 131 -21.47 5.60 -6.60
C GLY A 131 -20.41 4.51 -6.81
N ILE A 132 -19.88 4.02 -5.68
CA ILE A 132 -18.79 3.03 -5.69
C ILE A 132 -19.21 1.67 -6.24
N ALA A 133 -20.46 1.27 -6.01
CA ALA A 133 -21.00 0.00 -6.52
C ALA A 133 -21.04 -0.04 -8.05
N GLU A 134 -21.51 1.04 -8.68
CA GLU A 134 -21.53 1.16 -10.14
C GLU A 134 -20.11 1.15 -10.72
N SER A 135 -19.19 1.87 -10.08
CA SER A 135 -17.78 1.93 -10.51
C SER A 135 -17.04 0.60 -10.35
N PHE A 136 -17.35 -0.18 -9.31
CA PHE A 136 -16.75 -1.49 -9.08
C PHE A 136 -17.25 -2.53 -10.09
N GLY A 137 -18.52 -2.45 -10.46
CA GLY A 137 -19.14 -3.33 -11.44
C GLY A 137 -20.03 -4.44 -10.85
N PRO A 138 -20.28 -5.52 -11.60
CA PRO A 138 -21.35 -6.48 -11.29
C PRO A 138 -21.18 -7.21 -9.95
N ASP A 139 -19.96 -7.35 -9.45
CA ASP A 139 -19.66 -8.06 -8.22
C ASP A 139 -19.72 -7.16 -6.96
N ALA A 140 -20.17 -5.90 -7.10
CA ALA A 140 -20.20 -4.92 -6.01
C ALA A 140 -20.95 -5.38 -4.76
N ASP A 141 -22.03 -6.13 -4.95
CA ASP A 141 -22.81 -6.68 -3.84
C ASP A 141 -22.03 -7.73 -3.04
N ALA A 142 -21.31 -8.61 -3.73
CA ALA A 142 -20.47 -9.62 -3.10
C ALA A 142 -19.34 -9.00 -2.24
N TYR A 143 -18.86 -7.82 -2.62
CA TYR A 143 -17.88 -7.03 -1.86
C TYR A 143 -18.53 -6.04 -0.87
N GLY A 144 -19.84 -6.13 -0.60
CA GLY A 144 -20.54 -5.27 0.34
C GLY A 144 -20.62 -3.79 -0.05
N LEU A 145 -20.33 -3.43 -1.31
CA LEU A 145 -20.31 -2.04 -1.76
C LEU A 145 -21.70 -1.46 -2.05
N THR A 146 -22.73 -2.29 -2.10
CA THR A 146 -24.13 -1.90 -2.23
C THR A 146 -24.81 -1.63 -0.88
N THR A 147 -24.16 -2.02 0.21
CA THR A 147 -24.71 -1.92 1.58
C THR A 147 -24.01 -0.78 2.34
N PRO A 148 -24.76 0.15 2.96
CA PRO A 148 -24.18 1.14 3.86
C PRO A 148 -23.43 0.49 5.02
N LEU A 149 -22.38 1.12 5.49
CA LEU A 149 -21.69 0.70 6.71
C LEU A 149 -22.59 0.88 7.95
N PRO A 150 -22.39 0.07 9.00
CA PRO A 150 -22.95 0.37 10.33
C PRO A 150 -22.51 1.80 10.74
N GLN A 151 -23.40 2.50 11.45
CA GLN A 151 -23.18 3.91 11.75
C GLN A 151 -21.92 4.16 12.58
N ASP A 152 -21.60 3.30 13.52
CA ASP A 152 -20.37 3.39 14.34
C ASP A 152 -19.11 3.21 13.50
N THR A 153 -19.12 2.26 12.57
CA THR A 153 -18.03 2.03 11.62
C THR A 153 -17.88 3.20 10.66
N GLN A 154 -18.98 3.71 10.11
CA GLN A 154 -18.97 4.90 9.25
C GLN A 154 -18.34 6.10 9.97
N SER A 155 -18.81 6.38 11.20
CA SER A 155 -18.28 7.51 11.99
C SER A 155 -16.80 7.34 12.31
N ALA A 156 -16.35 6.13 12.68
CA ALA A 156 -14.94 5.87 12.96
C ALA A 156 -14.04 6.07 11.72
N GLN A 157 -14.53 5.67 10.54
CA GLN A 157 -13.80 5.89 9.29
C GLN A 157 -13.80 7.37 8.87
N GLU A 158 -14.89 8.10 9.08
CA GLU A 158 -14.96 9.54 8.85
C GLU A 158 -13.99 10.31 9.77
N ASP A 159 -13.93 9.96 11.06
CA ASP A 159 -12.99 10.55 12.01
C ASP A 159 -11.52 10.30 11.57
N LEU A 160 -11.22 9.12 11.06
CA LEU A 160 -9.91 8.81 10.50
C LEU A 160 -9.60 9.67 9.27
N GLN A 161 -10.56 9.81 8.34
CA GLN A 161 -10.39 10.68 7.17
C GLN A 161 -10.19 12.14 7.59
N GLN A 162 -10.96 12.62 8.55
CA GLN A 162 -10.83 13.98 9.06
C GLN A 162 -9.44 14.22 9.67
N SER A 163 -8.97 13.29 10.49
CA SER A 163 -7.65 13.35 11.11
C SER A 163 -6.53 13.32 10.06
N ALA A 164 -6.60 12.39 9.09
CA ALA A 164 -5.63 12.25 8.01
C ALA A 164 -5.54 13.50 7.11
N HIS A 165 -6.60 14.29 7.05
CA HIS A 165 -6.66 15.55 6.31
C HIS A 165 -6.57 16.79 7.22
N CYS A 166 -5.92 16.66 8.39
CA CYS A 166 -5.62 17.77 9.30
C CYS A 166 -6.86 18.52 9.82
N ASN A 167 -7.98 17.84 9.94
CA ASN A 167 -9.29 18.40 10.30
C ASN A 167 -9.75 19.55 9.37
N ALA A 168 -9.24 19.58 8.14
CA ALA A 168 -9.52 20.62 7.15
C ALA A 168 -10.53 20.19 6.08
N MET A 169 -11.01 18.94 6.13
CA MET A 169 -11.96 18.43 5.15
C MET A 169 -13.38 18.90 5.51
N PRO A 170 -14.17 19.40 4.52
CA PRO A 170 -15.57 19.68 4.73
C PRO A 170 -16.35 18.42 5.17
N PRO A 171 -17.19 18.49 6.20
CA PRO A 171 -17.89 17.31 6.73
C PRO A 171 -18.69 16.52 5.68
N GLU A 172 -19.27 17.21 4.70
CA GLU A 172 -20.02 16.61 3.60
C GLU A 172 -19.16 15.76 2.66
N MET A 173 -17.83 15.92 2.68
CA MET A 173 -16.89 15.13 1.90
C MET A 173 -16.43 13.85 2.59
N LEU A 174 -16.60 13.76 3.92
CA LEU A 174 -16.11 12.61 4.70
C LEU A 174 -16.76 11.29 4.25
N PRO A 175 -18.08 11.18 4.10
CA PRO A 175 -18.71 9.95 3.61
C PRO A 175 -18.17 9.53 2.23
N VAL A 176 -17.93 10.50 1.34
CA VAL A 176 -17.40 10.25 0.01
C VAL A 176 -15.97 9.70 0.07
N MET A 177 -15.14 10.20 0.99
CA MET A 177 -13.78 9.69 1.18
C MET A 177 -13.78 8.28 1.76
N VAL A 178 -14.71 7.97 2.67
CA VAL A 178 -14.92 6.61 3.17
C VAL A 178 -15.32 5.68 2.04
N ASP A 179 -16.25 6.07 1.20
CA ASP A 179 -16.67 5.28 0.04
C ASP A 179 -15.51 5.04 -0.94
N LEU A 180 -14.68 6.06 -1.22
CA LEU A 180 -13.50 5.87 -2.07
C LEU A 180 -12.47 4.92 -1.45
N GLN A 181 -12.30 4.94 -0.13
CA GLN A 181 -11.46 3.99 0.57
C GLN A 181 -11.99 2.57 0.41
N ARG A 182 -13.29 2.36 0.66
CA ARG A 182 -13.99 1.07 0.45
C ARG A 182 -13.80 0.54 -0.98
N LEU A 183 -13.94 1.40 -1.97
CA LEU A 183 -13.73 1.02 -3.37
C LEU A 183 -12.30 0.54 -3.62
N ARG A 184 -11.30 1.25 -3.09
CA ARG A 184 -9.88 0.88 -3.24
C ARG A 184 -9.58 -0.46 -2.55
N ASP A 185 -10.08 -0.65 -1.33
CA ASP A 185 -9.90 -1.91 -0.59
C ASP A 185 -10.52 -3.09 -1.34
N ALA A 186 -11.74 -2.92 -1.87
CA ALA A 186 -12.41 -3.94 -2.66
C ALA A 186 -11.67 -4.26 -3.97
N VAL A 187 -11.13 -3.25 -4.66
CA VAL A 187 -10.32 -3.45 -5.87
C VAL A 187 -9.01 -4.18 -5.54
N LEU A 188 -8.32 -3.78 -4.46
CA LEU A 188 -7.13 -4.48 -3.98
C LEU A 188 -7.42 -5.94 -3.66
N ALA A 189 -8.51 -6.23 -2.94
CA ALA A 189 -8.92 -7.59 -2.62
C ALA A 189 -9.24 -8.40 -3.88
N ARG A 190 -9.98 -7.83 -4.83
CA ARG A 190 -10.31 -8.48 -6.11
C ARG A 190 -9.07 -8.84 -6.90
N GLU A 191 -8.13 -7.89 -7.06
CA GLU A 191 -6.90 -8.13 -7.80
C GLU A 191 -5.98 -9.13 -7.07
N THR A 192 -6.00 -9.15 -5.74
CA THR A 192 -5.28 -10.14 -4.93
C THR A 192 -5.83 -11.55 -5.16
N LEU A 193 -7.16 -11.72 -5.14
CA LEU A 193 -7.79 -13.01 -5.43
C LEU A 193 -7.55 -13.44 -6.87
N ARG A 194 -7.62 -12.52 -7.82
CA ARG A 194 -7.29 -12.80 -9.23
C ARG A 194 -5.85 -13.29 -9.36
N ALA A 195 -4.90 -12.60 -8.73
CA ALA A 195 -3.49 -13.01 -8.73
C ALA A 195 -3.29 -14.40 -8.11
N LEU A 196 -3.99 -14.68 -6.99
CA LEU A 196 -3.93 -15.99 -6.34
C LEU A 196 -4.49 -17.10 -7.23
N ASP A 197 -5.63 -16.86 -7.88
CA ASP A 197 -6.29 -17.85 -8.77
C ASP A 197 -5.48 -18.14 -10.02
N GLU A 198 -4.89 -17.10 -10.63
CA GLU A 198 -4.11 -17.23 -11.85
C GLU A 198 -2.73 -17.86 -11.63
N THR A 199 -2.12 -17.64 -10.45
CA THR A 199 -0.72 -18.06 -10.20
C THR A 199 -0.58 -19.23 -9.21
N GLY A 200 -1.60 -19.48 -8.41
CA GLY A 200 -1.56 -20.46 -7.31
C GLY A 200 -0.86 -19.95 -6.04
N GLY A 201 -0.40 -18.71 -6.02
CA GLY A 201 0.29 -18.08 -4.88
C GLY A 201 1.67 -18.66 -4.54
N PRO A 202 2.33 -18.16 -3.46
CA PRO A 202 1.87 -17.07 -2.62
C PRO A 202 1.81 -15.72 -3.34
N VAL A 203 0.96 -14.81 -2.83
CA VAL A 203 0.77 -13.45 -3.32
C VAL A 203 1.22 -12.47 -2.25
N VAL A 204 2.04 -11.47 -2.60
CA VAL A 204 2.37 -10.35 -1.72
C VAL A 204 1.66 -9.10 -2.23
N VAL A 205 0.97 -8.40 -1.35
CA VAL A 205 0.31 -7.12 -1.62
C VAL A 205 1.13 -6.00 -1.01
N ILE A 206 1.51 -5.01 -1.82
CA ILE A 206 2.25 -3.82 -1.42
C ILE A 206 1.28 -2.65 -1.36
N THR A 207 1.05 -2.11 -0.17
CA THR A 207 -0.01 -1.12 0.05
C THR A 207 0.27 -0.28 1.31
N GLY A 208 -0.41 0.85 1.45
CA GLY A 208 -0.37 1.63 2.68
C GLY A 208 -1.02 0.90 3.86
N ASN A 209 -0.58 1.21 5.09
CA ASN A 209 -1.15 0.65 6.32
C ASN A 209 -2.69 0.79 6.39
N GLY A 210 -3.23 1.88 5.84
CA GLY A 210 -4.67 2.12 5.82
C GLY A 210 -5.47 1.06 5.09
N HIS A 211 -4.85 0.38 4.11
CA HIS A 211 -5.42 -0.74 3.35
C HIS A 211 -5.05 -2.10 3.93
N ALA A 212 -3.89 -2.22 4.60
CA ALA A 212 -3.39 -3.48 5.15
C ALA A 212 -4.06 -3.90 6.47
N ARG A 213 -4.81 -3.01 7.12
CA ARG A 213 -5.46 -3.22 8.41
C ARG A 213 -6.56 -4.28 8.36
N GLU A 214 -6.73 -5.02 9.47
CA GLU A 214 -7.67 -6.17 9.53
C GLU A 214 -9.13 -5.77 9.65
N ASP A 215 -9.41 -4.68 10.36
CA ASP A 215 -10.78 -4.33 10.78
C ASP A 215 -11.69 -3.89 9.61
N TRP A 216 -11.16 -3.16 8.62
CA TRP A 216 -11.92 -2.72 7.43
C TRP A 216 -11.10 -2.56 6.15
N GLY A 217 -9.80 -2.91 6.16
CA GLY A 217 -8.96 -2.90 4.97
C GLY A 217 -9.17 -4.11 4.06
N VAL A 218 -8.21 -4.36 3.19
CA VAL A 218 -8.20 -5.47 2.22
C VAL A 218 -8.52 -6.83 2.86
N PRO A 219 -7.99 -7.17 4.07
CA PRO A 219 -8.31 -8.44 4.72
C PRO A 219 -9.80 -8.67 4.93
N ALA A 220 -10.55 -7.63 5.32
CA ALA A 220 -12.00 -7.72 5.53
C ALA A 220 -12.74 -8.09 4.23
N TYR A 221 -12.32 -7.53 3.08
CA TYR A 221 -12.90 -7.84 1.77
C TYR A 221 -12.49 -9.23 1.26
N LEU A 222 -11.26 -9.66 1.54
CA LEU A 222 -10.82 -11.04 1.26
C LEU A 222 -11.65 -12.05 2.04
N ALA A 223 -11.91 -11.81 3.32
CA ALA A 223 -12.73 -12.68 4.17
C ALA A 223 -14.18 -12.77 3.70
N MET A 224 -14.76 -11.70 3.13
CA MET A 224 -16.09 -11.75 2.51
C MET A 224 -16.14 -12.72 1.33
N GLN A 225 -15.08 -12.83 0.55
CA GLN A 225 -15.02 -13.68 -0.64
C GLN A 225 -14.54 -15.09 -0.35
N ARG A 226 -13.59 -15.23 0.58
CA ARG A 226 -12.94 -16.49 0.96
C ARG A 226 -12.70 -16.53 2.48
N PRO A 227 -13.70 -16.88 3.28
CA PRO A 227 -13.60 -16.88 4.74
C PRO A 227 -12.48 -17.78 5.29
N ASP A 228 -12.12 -18.84 4.57
CA ASP A 228 -11.09 -19.80 4.98
C ASP A 228 -9.69 -19.43 4.43
N LEU A 229 -9.52 -18.31 3.72
CA LEU A 229 -8.23 -17.87 3.19
C LEU A 229 -7.35 -17.38 4.35
N ASP A 230 -6.19 -18.02 4.50
CA ASP A 230 -5.18 -17.57 5.45
C ASP A 230 -4.44 -16.33 4.89
N VAL A 231 -4.56 -15.21 5.58
CA VAL A 231 -3.96 -13.92 5.22
C VAL A 231 -3.05 -13.47 6.34
N LEU A 232 -1.79 -13.18 6.01
CA LEU A 232 -0.84 -12.56 6.95
C LEU A 232 -0.82 -11.06 6.72
N THR A 233 -1.12 -10.28 7.75
CA THR A 233 -1.11 -8.82 7.73
C THR A 233 0.11 -8.25 8.46
N ILE A 234 0.85 -7.38 7.79
CA ILE A 234 2.04 -6.74 8.33
C ILE A 234 1.84 -5.22 8.26
N GLY A 235 1.77 -4.59 9.43
CA GLY A 235 1.81 -3.13 9.55
C GLY A 235 3.24 -2.64 9.76
N GLN A 236 3.54 -1.43 9.32
CA GLN A 236 4.81 -0.77 9.58
C GLN A 236 4.58 0.61 10.17
N GLN A 237 5.13 0.85 11.35
CA GLN A 237 5.01 2.10 12.09
C GLN A 237 6.33 2.85 12.15
N GLU A 238 6.25 4.14 12.43
CA GLU A 238 7.41 5.01 12.66
C GLU A 238 7.60 5.24 14.15
N ASP A 239 8.83 5.10 14.64
CA ASP A 239 9.24 5.36 16.04
C ASP A 239 8.32 4.72 17.10
N GLY A 240 7.68 3.60 16.78
CA GLY A 240 6.77 2.92 17.69
C GLY A 240 5.41 3.61 17.89
N ALA A 241 5.04 4.54 17.03
CA ALA A 241 3.79 5.33 17.17
C ALA A 241 2.49 4.51 17.05
N GLY A 242 2.59 3.27 16.56
CA GLY A 242 1.43 2.41 16.29
C GLY A 242 0.72 2.77 14.98
N ALA A 243 0.05 1.77 14.40
CA ALA A 243 -0.90 1.96 13.32
C ALA A 243 -2.24 1.35 13.77
N PRO A 244 -3.36 2.07 13.64
CA PRO A 244 -4.65 1.56 14.08
C PRO A 244 -5.17 0.47 13.12
N GLY A 245 -6.03 -0.43 13.64
CA GLY A 245 -6.82 -1.32 12.80
C GLY A 245 -6.50 -2.81 12.89
N GLY A 246 -5.53 -3.19 13.73
CA GLY A 246 -5.10 -4.58 13.87
C GLY A 246 -4.19 -5.04 12.73
N PHE A 247 -3.18 -5.82 13.11
CA PHE A 247 -2.23 -6.49 12.21
C PHE A 247 -1.69 -7.71 12.93
N ASP A 248 -1.45 -8.80 12.21
CA ASP A 248 -0.77 -9.98 12.79
C ASP A 248 0.64 -9.64 13.30
N VAL A 249 1.34 -8.78 12.53
CA VAL A 249 2.70 -8.33 12.88
C VAL A 249 2.82 -6.83 12.69
N MET A 250 3.39 -6.14 13.68
CA MET A 250 3.75 -4.73 13.58
C MET A 250 5.26 -4.58 13.62
N LEU A 251 5.82 -4.03 12.55
CA LEU A 251 7.25 -3.69 12.47
C LEU A 251 7.43 -2.19 12.73
N SER A 252 8.62 -1.80 13.16
CA SER A 252 8.93 -0.39 13.43
C SER A 252 10.21 0.02 12.72
N ALA A 253 10.18 1.19 12.10
CA ALA A 253 11.32 1.84 11.50
C ALA A 253 11.47 3.27 12.03
N PRO A 254 12.63 3.91 11.87
CA PRO A 254 12.78 5.33 12.17
C PRO A 254 11.80 6.19 11.36
N ALA A 255 11.27 7.23 11.97
CA ALA A 255 10.48 8.22 11.26
C ALA A 255 11.35 8.97 10.24
N VAL A 256 10.73 9.35 9.13
CA VAL A 256 11.35 10.21 8.12
C VAL A 256 11.14 11.66 8.50
N ASP A 257 12.20 12.47 8.36
CA ASP A 257 12.09 13.93 8.49
C ASP A 257 11.28 14.47 7.31
N ARG A 258 10.10 14.98 7.61
CA ARG A 258 9.19 15.56 6.62
C ARG A 258 8.56 16.84 7.15
N PRO A 259 8.23 17.81 6.27
CA PRO A 259 7.42 18.96 6.67
C PRO A 259 6.10 18.49 7.28
N ASP A 260 5.59 19.25 8.25
CA ASP A 260 4.27 18.97 8.81
C ASP A 260 3.21 18.98 7.70
N PRO A 261 2.57 17.82 7.40
CA PRO A 261 1.61 17.72 6.31
C PRO A 261 0.42 18.67 6.48
N CYS A 262 0.16 19.11 7.71
CA CYS A 262 -0.92 20.03 8.02
C CYS A 262 -0.59 21.50 7.77
N GLU A 263 0.68 21.86 7.55
CA GLU A 263 1.07 23.24 7.28
C GLU A 263 0.43 23.81 6.00
N ALA A 264 0.34 22.97 4.95
CA ALA A 264 -0.28 23.33 3.69
C ALA A 264 -1.78 23.66 3.83
N PHE A 265 -2.47 23.06 4.81
CA PHE A 265 -3.88 23.31 5.08
C PHE A 265 -4.06 24.58 5.93
N ARG A 266 -3.17 24.84 6.89
CA ARG A 266 -3.22 26.06 7.73
C ARG A 266 -3.00 27.33 6.92
N ASN A 267 -2.24 27.27 5.84
CA ASN A 267 -1.89 28.44 5.01
C ASN A 267 -2.92 28.75 3.90
N ARG A 268 -4.03 28.00 3.80
CA ARG A 268 -5.10 28.20 2.81
C ARG A 268 -6.33 28.93 3.37
N GLY A 269 -6.29 29.35 4.64
CA GLY A 269 -7.38 30.07 5.34
C GLY A 269 -7.30 31.60 5.16
#